data_b9ee92ee55c632c784d79e282b473ee2
#
_entry.id   b9ee92ee55c632c784d79e282b473ee2
#
_cell.length_a   1.000
_cell.length_b   1.000
_cell.length_c   1.000
_cell.angle_alpha   90.00
_cell.angle_beta   90.00
_cell.angle_gamma   90.00
#
_symmetry.space_group_name_H-M   'P 1'
#
loop_
_entity.id
_entity.type
_entity.pdbx_description
1 polymer ?
#
loop_
_entity_poly.entity_id
_entity_poly.type
_entity_poly.pdbx_seq_one_letter_code
_entity_poly.pdbx_strand_id
1 'polypeptide(L)'
;ININKKYLTFKNFKVKCAIGKKGIGLKKKEGDLITPKGSFRVKRVFYRKDRIKYFESKIPKSVIQKNMGWCDDPKSKYYNKLIRFPFSFSFEKLYRKDNIYDLILVLNYNINPIKKNKGSAIFIHIAKRNFSSTKGCVAIRKFELIKLIKYLNKNSKVNIT
;
A
#
# COMPACT_ATOMS: atom_id res chain seq x y z
N ILE A 1 -2.94 11.86 8.32
CA ILE A 1 -1.74 11.77 7.45
C ILE A 1 -2.03 12.57 6.21
N ASN A 2 -1.11 13.42 5.78
CA ASN A 2 -1.19 14.11 4.50
C ASN A 2 -0.01 13.69 3.61
N ILE A 3 -0.29 13.40 2.37
CA ILE A 3 0.70 12.95 1.37
C ILE A 3 0.61 13.87 0.16
N ASN A 4 1.72 14.45 -0.23
CA ASN A 4 1.88 15.20 -1.45
C ASN A 4 2.97 14.57 -2.35
N LYS A 5 3.34 15.24 -3.44
CA LYS A 5 4.31 14.71 -4.43
C LYS A 5 5.68 14.30 -3.85
N LYS A 6 6.09 14.85 -2.70
CA LYS A 6 7.45 14.64 -2.15
C LYS A 6 7.47 14.13 -0.72
N TYR A 7 6.44 14.46 0.06
CA TYR A 7 6.45 14.24 1.50
C TYR A 7 5.17 13.61 2.02
N LEU A 8 5.33 12.77 3.05
CA LEU A 8 4.28 12.34 3.95
C LEU A 8 4.45 13.11 5.26
N THR A 9 3.36 13.74 5.74
CA THR A 9 3.32 14.47 6.99
C THR A 9 2.29 13.88 7.95
N PHE A 10 2.63 13.79 9.23
CA PHE A 10 1.75 13.33 10.30
C PHE A 10 2.17 13.94 11.64
N LYS A 11 1.32 14.78 12.23
CA LYS A 11 1.71 15.60 13.40
C LYS A 11 3.02 16.37 13.08
N ASN A 12 4.02 16.26 13.92
CA ASN A 12 5.35 16.87 13.73
C ASN A 12 6.32 16.01 12.89
N PHE A 13 5.80 14.99 12.24
CA PHE A 13 6.58 14.03 11.47
C PHE A 13 6.44 14.33 9.98
N LYS A 14 7.55 14.68 9.32
CA LYS A 14 7.63 14.92 7.88
C LYS A 14 8.75 14.07 7.30
N VAL A 15 8.40 13.22 6.32
CA VAL A 15 9.34 12.30 5.70
C VAL A 15 9.21 12.31 4.18
N LYS A 16 10.31 12.05 3.51
CA LYS A 16 10.33 11.88 2.05
C LYS A 16 9.50 10.65 1.66
N CYS A 17 8.69 10.78 0.61
CA CYS A 17 7.96 9.65 0.04
C CYS A 17 8.15 9.56 -1.48
N ALA A 18 8.04 8.34 -2.00
CA ALA A 18 7.87 8.08 -3.42
C ALA A 18 6.39 7.80 -3.70
N ILE A 19 5.94 8.22 -4.87
CA ILE A 19 4.56 8.05 -5.38
C ILE A 19 4.57 7.45 -6.78
N GLY A 20 3.41 7.25 -7.36
CA GLY A 20 3.25 6.76 -8.73
C GLY A 20 4.02 7.59 -9.74
N LYS A 21 4.59 6.94 -10.76
CA LYS A 21 5.43 7.58 -11.80
C LYS A 21 4.74 8.77 -12.48
N LYS A 22 3.42 8.72 -12.63
CA LYS A 22 2.60 9.80 -13.22
C LYS A 22 2.03 10.78 -12.20
N GLY A 23 2.54 10.76 -10.95
CA GLY A 23 2.12 11.68 -9.90
C GLY A 23 0.84 11.29 -9.18
N ILE A 24 0.18 12.29 -8.58
CA ILE A 24 -1.09 12.15 -7.86
C ILE A 24 -2.23 12.66 -8.74
N GLY A 25 -3.35 11.94 -8.77
CA GLY A 25 -4.51 12.33 -9.57
C GLY A 25 -5.65 11.32 -9.50
N LEU A 26 -6.66 11.51 -10.35
CA LEU A 26 -7.75 10.56 -10.50
C LEU A 26 -7.27 9.34 -11.30
N LYS A 27 -7.41 8.15 -10.74
CA LYS A 27 -7.09 6.92 -11.45
C LYS A 27 -8.10 6.68 -12.57
N LYS A 28 -7.56 6.44 -13.78
CA LYS A 28 -8.35 6.21 -15.00
C LYS A 28 -8.55 4.72 -15.23
N LYS A 29 -7.51 3.91 -15.06
CA LYS A 29 -7.53 2.46 -15.29
C LYS A 29 -6.52 1.74 -14.41
N GLU A 30 -6.59 0.40 -14.37
CA GLU A 30 -5.55 -0.43 -13.76
C GLU A 30 -4.20 -0.18 -14.44
N GLY A 31 -3.11 -0.13 -13.64
CA GLY A 31 -1.76 0.06 -14.18
C GLY A 31 -1.45 1.47 -14.75
N ASP A 32 -2.27 2.50 -14.50
CA ASP A 32 -2.07 3.86 -15.01
C ASP A 32 -0.91 4.64 -14.38
N LEU A 33 -0.23 4.06 -13.39
CA LEU A 33 0.93 4.61 -12.67
C LEU A 33 0.61 5.89 -11.85
N ILE A 34 -0.66 6.17 -11.58
CA ILE A 34 -1.13 7.31 -10.79
C ILE A 34 -1.37 6.88 -9.34
N THR A 35 -0.87 7.66 -8.39
CA THR A 35 -1.29 7.55 -6.98
C THR A 35 -2.64 8.25 -6.83
N PRO A 36 -3.70 7.57 -6.32
CA PRO A 36 -5.03 8.17 -6.29
C PRO A 36 -5.08 9.37 -5.36
N LYS A 37 -5.61 10.48 -5.85
CA LYS A 37 -5.98 11.65 -5.05
C LYS A 37 -7.23 11.34 -4.23
N GLY A 38 -7.28 11.78 -2.98
CA GLY A 38 -8.46 11.59 -2.13
C GLY A 38 -8.12 11.35 -0.66
N SER A 39 -9.16 11.03 0.12
CA SER A 39 -9.05 10.70 1.55
C SER A 39 -9.39 9.23 1.77
N PHE A 40 -8.46 8.48 2.34
CA PHE A 40 -8.56 7.03 2.53
C PHE A 40 -8.40 6.68 4.00
N ARG A 41 -8.97 5.53 4.40
CA ARG A 41 -8.73 4.94 5.72
C ARG A 41 -7.72 3.81 5.62
N VAL A 42 -6.99 3.60 6.70
CA VAL A 42 -6.12 2.42 6.85
C VAL A 42 -6.97 1.20 7.20
N LYS A 43 -6.67 0.06 6.59
CA LYS A 43 -7.45 -1.18 6.76
C LYS A 43 -6.70 -2.25 7.53
N ARG A 44 -5.47 -2.53 7.14
CA ARG A 44 -4.68 -3.65 7.65
C ARG A 44 -3.20 -3.42 7.41
N VAL A 45 -2.38 -3.99 8.27
CA VAL A 45 -0.94 -4.11 8.07
C VAL A 45 -0.61 -5.55 7.69
N PHE A 46 0.16 -5.74 6.62
CA PHE A 46 0.80 -7.01 6.30
C PHE A 46 2.31 -6.89 6.52
N TYR A 47 2.94 -7.94 7.02
CA TYR A 47 4.38 -7.92 7.31
C TYR A 47 5.07 -9.27 7.14
N ARG A 48 6.35 -9.25 6.83
CA ARG A 48 7.24 -10.41 6.77
C ARG A 48 7.78 -10.69 8.17
N LYS A 49 7.26 -11.74 8.85
CA LYS A 49 7.68 -12.12 10.22
C LYS A 49 9.15 -12.49 10.29
N ASP A 50 9.70 -13.04 9.21
CA ASP A 50 11.12 -13.40 9.09
C ASP A 50 12.07 -12.19 8.96
N ARG A 51 11.55 -11.01 8.57
CA ARG A 51 12.35 -9.78 8.35
C ARG A 51 11.99 -8.62 9.29
N ILE A 52 10.82 -8.68 9.91
CA ILE A 52 10.34 -7.71 10.89
C ILE A 52 9.85 -8.47 12.11
N LYS A 53 10.72 -8.55 13.13
CA LYS A 53 10.46 -9.34 14.33
C LYS A 53 9.38 -8.72 15.21
N TYR A 54 9.45 -7.40 15.42
CA TYR A 54 8.54 -6.69 16.31
C TYR A 54 8.20 -5.28 15.79
N PHE A 55 6.94 -4.89 15.96
CA PHE A 55 6.44 -3.51 15.88
C PHE A 55 5.07 -3.42 16.54
N GLU A 56 4.76 -2.24 17.08
CA GLU A 56 3.46 -1.94 17.68
C GLU A 56 2.46 -1.52 16.60
N SER A 57 1.19 -1.95 16.72
CA SER A 57 0.12 -1.53 15.82
C SER A 57 -1.24 -1.64 16.48
N LYS A 58 -2.03 -0.55 16.43
CA LYS A 58 -3.47 -0.54 16.77
C LYS A 58 -4.34 -0.92 15.58
N ILE A 59 -3.74 -1.16 14.41
CA ILE A 59 -4.40 -1.65 13.19
C ILE A 59 -4.21 -3.18 13.15
N PRO A 60 -5.22 -3.95 12.74
CA PRO A 60 -5.08 -5.39 12.59
C PRO A 60 -3.89 -5.72 11.69
N LYS A 61 -3.03 -6.64 12.16
CA LYS A 61 -1.82 -7.06 11.44
C LYS A 61 -1.88 -8.53 11.06
N SER A 62 -1.32 -8.89 9.92
CA SER A 62 -1.25 -10.25 9.39
C SER A 62 0.13 -10.54 8.80
N VAL A 63 0.60 -11.76 9.01
CA VAL A 63 1.87 -12.24 8.44
C VAL A 63 1.69 -12.49 6.95
N ILE A 64 2.64 -12.04 6.13
CA ILE A 64 2.71 -12.38 4.71
C ILE A 64 3.25 -13.81 4.57
N GLN A 65 2.44 -14.68 3.97
CA GLN A 65 2.82 -16.06 3.65
C GLN A 65 3.31 -16.18 2.21
N LYS A 66 4.09 -17.24 1.92
CA LYS A 66 4.69 -17.46 0.59
C LYS A 66 3.67 -17.52 -0.55
N ASN A 67 2.46 -17.99 -0.27
CA ASN A 67 1.37 -18.17 -1.24
C ASN A 67 0.37 -17.01 -1.29
N MET A 68 0.72 -15.82 -0.75
CA MET A 68 -0.16 -14.64 -0.77
C MET A 68 0.11 -13.73 -1.95
N GLY A 69 -0.98 -13.25 -2.58
CA GLY A 69 -0.98 -12.23 -3.61
C GLY A 69 -2.15 -11.27 -3.48
N TRP A 70 -2.13 -10.23 -4.27
CA TRP A 70 -3.24 -9.27 -4.39
C TRP A 70 -3.69 -9.22 -5.84
N CYS A 71 -4.95 -9.60 -6.11
CA CYS A 71 -5.46 -9.67 -7.46
C CYS A 71 -5.58 -8.28 -8.08
N ASP A 72 -4.93 -8.09 -9.22
CA ASP A 72 -4.94 -6.87 -10.03
C ASP A 72 -5.60 -7.07 -11.40
N ASP A 73 -6.19 -8.24 -11.67
CA ASP A 73 -6.87 -8.53 -12.91
C ASP A 73 -8.34 -8.06 -12.87
N PRO A 74 -8.74 -7.07 -13.69
CA PRO A 74 -10.11 -6.56 -13.72
C PRO A 74 -11.17 -7.59 -14.16
N LYS A 75 -10.78 -8.68 -14.83
CA LYS A 75 -11.68 -9.77 -15.25
C LYS A 75 -12.06 -10.68 -14.09
N SER A 76 -11.24 -10.73 -13.05
CA SER A 76 -11.47 -11.61 -11.90
C SER A 76 -12.58 -11.08 -10.97
N LYS A 77 -13.39 -12.00 -10.40
CA LYS A 77 -14.30 -11.68 -9.28
C LYS A 77 -13.57 -11.33 -7.98
N TYR A 78 -12.27 -11.65 -7.93
CA TYR A 78 -11.39 -11.31 -6.81
C TYR A 78 -10.58 -10.01 -7.04
N TYR A 79 -10.89 -9.25 -8.07
CA TYR A 79 -10.21 -7.97 -8.32
C TYR A 79 -10.13 -7.10 -7.07
N ASN A 80 -8.95 -6.55 -6.82
CA ASN A 80 -8.61 -5.73 -5.64
C ASN A 80 -8.82 -6.45 -4.29
N LYS A 81 -8.62 -7.77 -4.24
CA LYS A 81 -8.69 -8.57 -3.02
C LYS A 81 -7.41 -9.37 -2.80
N LEU A 82 -7.17 -9.70 -1.53
CA LEU A 82 -6.15 -10.69 -1.15
C LEU A 82 -6.54 -12.05 -1.71
N ILE A 83 -5.57 -12.74 -2.32
CA ILE A 83 -5.73 -14.10 -2.85
C ILE A 83 -4.60 -15.01 -2.34
N ARG A 84 -4.80 -16.31 -2.53
CA ARG A 84 -3.76 -17.33 -2.31
C ARG A 84 -3.54 -18.13 -3.60
N PHE A 85 -2.30 -18.58 -3.81
CA PHE A 85 -1.99 -19.46 -4.94
C PHE A 85 -2.33 -20.92 -4.62
N PRO A 86 -2.64 -21.76 -5.65
CA PRO A 86 -2.69 -21.41 -7.08
C PRO A 86 -3.83 -20.45 -7.41
N PHE A 87 -3.62 -19.55 -8.40
CA PHE A 87 -4.59 -18.55 -8.82
C PHE A 87 -4.39 -18.24 -10.31
N SER A 88 -5.47 -18.28 -11.09
CA SER A 88 -5.42 -18.29 -12.56
C SER A 88 -5.40 -16.90 -13.21
N PHE A 89 -5.65 -15.82 -12.44
CA PHE A 89 -5.66 -14.45 -12.95
C PHE A 89 -4.39 -13.71 -12.53
N SER A 90 -4.15 -12.54 -13.13
CA SER A 90 -3.04 -11.67 -12.76
C SER A 90 -3.12 -11.22 -11.29
N PHE A 91 -1.96 -11.17 -10.63
CA PHE A 91 -1.84 -10.72 -9.24
C PHE A 91 -0.45 -10.23 -8.91
N GLU A 92 -0.35 -9.37 -7.93
CA GLU A 92 0.91 -8.93 -7.35
C GLU A 92 1.32 -9.83 -6.18
N LYS A 93 2.49 -10.47 -6.25
CA LYS A 93 3.03 -11.30 -5.15
C LYS A 93 3.38 -10.42 -3.96
N LEU A 94 2.87 -10.79 -2.76
CA LEU A 94 3.20 -10.07 -1.52
C LEU A 94 4.49 -10.57 -0.88
N TYR A 95 4.78 -11.88 -0.97
CA TYR A 95 6.03 -12.47 -0.49
C TYR A 95 7.13 -12.32 -1.54
N ARG A 96 7.99 -11.30 -1.38
CA ARG A 96 8.98 -10.89 -2.38
C ARG A 96 10.42 -11.20 -1.92
N LYS A 97 11.34 -11.32 -2.86
CA LYS A 97 12.78 -11.41 -2.58
C LYS A 97 13.37 -10.05 -2.15
N ASP A 98 12.92 -8.96 -2.80
CA ASP A 98 13.25 -7.60 -2.36
C ASP A 98 12.50 -7.25 -1.06
N ASN A 99 12.84 -6.11 -0.45
CA ASN A 99 12.34 -5.69 0.85
C ASN A 99 11.14 -4.72 0.78
N ILE A 100 10.67 -4.37 -0.42
CA ILE A 100 9.65 -3.31 -0.56
C ILE A 100 8.31 -3.68 0.09
N TYR A 101 7.99 -4.98 0.17
CA TYR A 101 6.78 -5.51 0.81
C TYR A 101 7.05 -6.23 2.14
N ASP A 102 8.21 -5.98 2.77
CA ASP A 102 8.42 -6.50 4.13
C ASP A 102 7.40 -5.92 5.13
N LEU A 103 6.87 -4.72 4.83
CA LEU A 103 5.82 -4.06 5.60
C LEU A 103 4.89 -3.29 4.64
N ILE A 104 3.59 -3.55 4.74
CA ILE A 104 2.55 -2.97 3.89
C ILE A 104 1.43 -2.43 4.78
N LEU A 105 1.05 -1.17 4.58
CA LEU A 105 -0.15 -0.58 5.14
C LEU A 105 -1.19 -0.44 4.01
N VAL A 106 -2.28 -1.20 4.10
CA VAL A 106 -3.35 -1.22 3.09
C VAL A 106 -4.29 -0.04 3.29
N LEU A 107 -4.53 0.72 2.23
CA LEU A 107 -5.55 1.77 2.19
C LEU A 107 -6.86 1.23 1.61
N ASN A 108 -7.99 1.84 2.01
CA ASN A 108 -9.33 1.41 1.55
C ASN A 108 -9.69 1.92 0.15
N TYR A 109 -8.70 2.22 -0.68
CA TYR A 109 -8.94 2.63 -2.06
C TYR A 109 -9.64 1.51 -2.85
N ASN A 110 -10.75 1.86 -3.49
CA ASN A 110 -11.51 0.96 -4.37
C ASN A 110 -11.84 -0.42 -3.74
N ILE A 111 -12.19 -0.44 -2.44
CA ILE A 111 -12.51 -1.70 -1.71
C ILE A 111 -14.03 -1.87 -1.53
N ASN A 112 -14.77 -0.79 -1.32
CA ASN A 112 -16.21 -0.85 -1.09
C ASN A 112 -16.93 0.42 -1.59
N PRO A 113 -17.70 0.34 -2.70
CA PRO A 113 -17.76 -0.81 -3.62
C PRO A 113 -16.52 -0.91 -4.49
N ILE A 114 -16.19 -2.13 -4.93
CA ILE A 114 -15.10 -2.36 -5.89
C ILE A 114 -15.59 -1.99 -7.29
N LYS A 115 -14.90 -1.05 -7.94
CA LYS A 115 -15.10 -0.70 -9.35
C LYS A 115 -13.99 -1.32 -10.18
N LYS A 116 -14.33 -2.26 -11.06
CA LYS A 116 -13.35 -2.95 -11.93
C LYS A 116 -12.57 -1.94 -12.79
N ASN A 117 -11.31 -2.23 -13.01
CA ASN A 117 -10.39 -1.41 -13.81
C ASN A 117 -10.16 0.04 -13.29
N LYS A 118 -10.53 0.35 -12.04
CA LYS A 118 -10.28 1.67 -11.43
C LYS A 118 -9.10 1.68 -10.46
N GLY A 119 -8.23 0.68 -10.57
CA GLY A 119 -7.03 0.54 -9.78
C GLY A 119 -7.20 -0.36 -8.57
N SER A 120 -6.14 -1.06 -8.22
CA SER A 120 -6.04 -2.01 -7.12
C SER A 120 -4.78 -1.78 -6.31
N ALA A 121 -4.62 -2.51 -5.19
CA ALA A 121 -3.39 -2.61 -4.43
C ALA A 121 -2.75 -1.26 -4.04
N ILE A 122 -3.54 -0.29 -3.56
CA ILE A 122 -2.98 0.99 -3.09
C ILE A 122 -2.52 0.85 -1.65
N PHE A 123 -1.20 0.80 -1.50
CA PHE A 123 -0.51 0.58 -0.23
C PHE A 123 0.41 1.74 0.13
N ILE A 124 0.75 1.86 1.43
CA ILE A 124 1.98 2.52 1.86
C ILE A 124 2.96 1.40 2.22
N HIS A 125 4.12 1.36 1.55
CA HIS A 125 5.11 0.29 1.69
C HIS A 125 6.54 0.84 1.81
N ILE A 126 7.53 -0.03 1.91
CA ILE A 126 8.93 0.38 2.05
C ILE A 126 9.47 0.91 0.71
N ALA A 127 10.08 2.09 0.76
CA ALA A 127 10.71 2.70 -0.41
C ALA A 127 11.96 1.94 -0.84
N LYS A 128 12.23 1.91 -2.14
CA LYS A 128 13.55 1.53 -2.65
C LYS A 128 14.60 2.53 -2.18
N ARG A 129 15.88 2.10 -2.11
CA ARG A 129 16.98 2.92 -1.60
C ARG A 129 17.07 4.30 -2.27
N ASN A 130 16.84 4.36 -3.57
CA ASN A 130 16.86 5.59 -4.38
C ASN A 130 15.54 6.36 -4.43
N PHE A 131 14.48 5.93 -3.70
CA PHE A 131 13.14 6.50 -3.79
C PHE A 131 12.57 6.55 -5.22
N SER A 132 12.91 5.58 -6.06
CA SER A 132 12.30 5.51 -7.40
C SER A 132 10.78 5.44 -7.29
N SER A 133 10.10 6.01 -8.30
CA SER A 133 8.64 6.06 -8.37
C SER A 133 7.99 4.68 -8.31
N THR A 134 6.77 4.63 -7.82
CA THR A 134 5.96 3.41 -7.73
C THR A 134 5.02 3.25 -8.92
N LYS A 135 4.24 2.18 -8.94
CA LYS A 135 3.15 1.97 -9.91
C LYS A 135 1.81 2.62 -9.46
N GLY A 136 1.81 3.35 -8.34
CA GLY A 136 0.61 4.01 -7.79
C GLY A 136 0.54 4.00 -6.27
N CYS A 137 1.31 3.14 -5.61
CA CYS A 137 1.46 3.11 -4.16
C CYS A 137 2.24 4.33 -3.65
N VAL A 138 2.25 4.51 -2.34
CA VAL A 138 3.14 5.45 -1.64
C VAL A 138 4.26 4.64 -0.97
N ALA A 139 5.50 5.11 -1.01
CA ALA A 139 6.60 4.42 -0.37
C ALA A 139 7.44 5.37 0.50
N ILE A 140 7.78 4.92 1.72
CA ILE A 140 8.62 5.62 2.70
C ILE A 140 9.68 4.67 3.25
N ARG A 141 10.66 5.17 3.99
CA ARG A 141 11.69 4.30 4.59
C ARG A 141 11.09 3.35 5.63
N LYS A 142 11.70 2.19 5.80
CA LYS A 142 11.24 1.12 6.70
C LYS A 142 10.99 1.62 8.13
N PHE A 143 11.96 2.31 8.73
CA PHE A 143 11.85 2.79 10.11
C PHE A 143 10.75 3.87 10.25
N GLU A 144 10.56 4.69 9.22
CA GLU A 144 9.50 5.72 9.17
C GLU A 144 8.12 5.08 9.09
N LEU A 145 7.97 4.01 8.30
CA LEU A 145 6.71 3.25 8.21
C LEU A 145 6.37 2.54 9.52
N ILE A 146 7.35 1.95 10.19
CA ILE A 146 7.18 1.33 11.52
C ILE A 146 6.73 2.40 12.52
N LYS A 147 7.43 3.54 12.58
CA LYS A 147 7.07 4.66 13.46
C LYS A 147 5.66 5.18 13.17
N LEU A 148 5.30 5.33 11.89
CA LEU A 148 3.98 5.78 11.48
C LEU A 148 2.89 4.82 11.97
N ILE A 149 3.05 3.50 11.74
CA ILE A 149 2.06 2.48 12.10
C ILE A 149 1.77 2.46 13.60
N LYS A 150 2.75 2.69 14.45
CA LYS A 150 2.59 2.79 15.92
C LYS A 150 1.51 3.80 16.34
N TYR A 151 1.41 4.92 15.63
CA TYR A 151 0.48 6.01 15.95
C TYR A 151 -0.87 5.91 15.24
N LEU A 152 -1.02 5.01 14.27
CA LEU A 152 -2.26 4.87 13.50
C LEU A 152 -3.25 3.92 14.18
N ASN A 153 -4.53 4.19 13.93
CA ASN A 153 -5.65 3.31 14.29
C ASN A 153 -6.64 3.21 13.12
N LYS A 154 -7.70 2.43 13.28
CA LYS A 154 -8.73 2.21 12.24
C LYS A 154 -9.45 3.47 11.78
N ASN A 155 -9.45 4.54 12.58
CA ASN A 155 -10.10 5.81 12.25
C ASN A 155 -9.13 6.79 11.56
N SER A 156 -7.85 6.46 11.48
CA SER A 156 -6.85 7.31 10.86
C SER A 156 -7.12 7.50 9.38
N LYS A 157 -7.13 8.78 8.94
CA LYS A 157 -7.30 9.17 7.54
C LYS A 157 -5.95 9.47 6.89
N VAL A 158 -5.84 9.09 5.63
CA VAL A 158 -4.70 9.38 4.75
C VAL A 158 -5.21 10.24 3.61
N ASN A 159 -4.86 11.49 3.60
CA ASN A 159 -5.21 12.45 2.56
C ASN A 159 -4.07 12.51 1.55
N ILE A 160 -4.36 12.27 0.29
CA ILE A 160 -3.42 12.32 -0.84
C ILE A 160 -3.85 13.49 -1.74
N THR A 161 -2.99 14.51 -1.84
CA THR A 161 -3.31 15.78 -2.53
C THR A 161 -2.25 16.18 -3.56
#